data_cf73a43b1283875f1080f5f33ff58ee1
#
_entry.id   cf73a43b1283875f1080f5f33ff58ee1
#
_cell.length_a   1.000
_cell.length_b   1.000
_cell.length_c   1.000
_cell.angle_alpha   90.00
_cell.angle_beta   90.00
_cell.angle_gamma   90.00
#
_symmetry.space_group_name_H-M   'P 1'
#
loop_
_entity.id
_entity.type
_entity.pdbx_description
1 polymer ?
#
loop_
_entity_poly.entity_id
_entity_poly.type
_entity_poly.pdbx_seq_one_letter_code
_entity_poly.pdbx_strand_id
1 'polypeptide(L)'
;MGASPMALLKGLAIAVLMGASVVAQAPTYGVGRTPTAEEIRAWDISIGPTGDELPPGRGTVREGAQVSRAKGCAGCHGASAIDGKAPMLKSKAGPDVELWARGRILPLRAPFATTVWDYINRAMPLNREGTLTADEVYALTAFLLYINDVIPEEQILDAQSLPKVKMPIGDRYASLPDWKPRTPRLKGYPY
;
A
#
# COMPACT_ATOMS: atom_id res chain seq x y z
N MET A 1 14.13 -5.56 67.96
CA MET A 1 15.07 -5.16 66.90
C MET A 1 14.44 -4.01 66.16
N GLY A 2 14.76 -2.76 66.49
CA GLY A 2 14.20 -1.56 65.85
C GLY A 2 15.03 -1.16 64.64
N ALA A 3 14.37 -0.96 63.54
CA ALA A 3 15.03 -0.46 62.31
C ALA A 3 15.56 0.96 62.57
N SER A 4 16.80 1.21 62.21
CA SER A 4 17.45 2.51 62.38
C SER A 4 16.70 3.57 61.58
N PRO A 5 16.45 4.78 62.15
CA PRO A 5 15.75 5.86 61.41
C PRO A 5 16.43 6.26 60.12
N MET A 6 17.73 6.04 59.98
CA MET A 6 18.47 6.27 58.73
C MET A 6 18.11 5.26 57.63
N ALA A 7 17.74 4.02 58.01
CA ALA A 7 17.32 3.00 57.03
C ALA A 7 15.91 3.31 56.45
N LEU A 8 15.01 3.84 57.30
CA LEU A 8 13.68 4.33 56.87
C LEU A 8 13.76 5.55 55.95
N LEU A 9 14.64 6.50 56.22
CA LEU A 9 14.86 7.66 55.34
C LEU A 9 15.43 7.29 53.96
N LYS A 10 16.38 6.32 53.95
CA LYS A 10 16.92 5.83 52.65
C LYS A 10 15.89 5.06 51.84
N GLY A 11 15.04 4.25 52.51
CA GLY A 11 13.95 3.55 51.84
C GLY A 11 12.89 4.51 51.24
N LEU A 12 12.56 5.58 51.96
CA LEU A 12 11.60 6.59 51.47
C LEU A 12 12.16 7.39 50.30
N ALA A 13 13.46 7.74 50.32
CA ALA A 13 14.11 8.46 49.22
C ALA A 13 14.18 7.63 47.94
N ILE A 14 14.42 6.31 48.03
CA ILE A 14 14.43 5.41 46.88
C ILE A 14 13.02 5.21 46.32
N ALA A 15 11.98 5.12 47.16
CA ALA A 15 10.60 5.01 46.74
C ALA A 15 10.10 6.26 46.00
N VAL A 16 10.51 7.45 46.42
CA VAL A 16 10.19 8.72 45.74
C VAL A 16 10.91 8.86 44.40
N LEU A 17 12.13 8.34 44.28
CA LEU A 17 12.87 8.34 42.99
C LEU A 17 12.32 7.34 41.98
N MET A 18 11.73 6.22 42.41
CA MET A 18 11.08 5.27 41.49
C MET A 18 9.67 5.68 41.03
N GLY A 19 9.03 6.62 41.77
CA GLY A 19 7.69 7.11 41.42
C GLY A 19 7.65 8.20 40.35
N ALA A 20 8.79 8.77 39.96
CA ALA A 20 8.87 9.80 38.93
C ALA A 20 9.15 9.18 37.55
N SER A 21 8.29 8.25 37.10
CA SER A 21 8.15 8.02 35.68
C SER A 21 7.53 9.28 35.08
N VAL A 22 8.37 10.23 34.67
CA VAL A 22 7.94 11.34 33.83
C VAL A 22 7.48 10.73 32.53
N VAL A 23 6.18 10.50 32.42
CA VAL A 23 5.53 10.28 31.14
C VAL A 23 5.78 11.59 30.39
N ALA A 24 6.77 11.57 29.51
CA ALA A 24 7.01 12.65 28.58
C ALA A 24 5.77 12.72 27.66
N GLN A 25 4.78 13.50 28.08
CA GLN A 25 3.63 13.78 27.24
C GLN A 25 4.14 14.61 26.06
N ALA A 26 3.88 14.14 24.87
CA ALA A 26 4.13 14.93 23.68
C ALA A 26 3.42 16.29 23.82
N PRO A 27 4.06 17.41 23.45
CA PRO A 27 3.47 18.72 23.59
C PRO A 27 2.12 18.77 22.87
N THR A 28 1.07 19.13 23.59
CA THR A 28 -0.26 19.33 23.03
C THR A 28 -0.32 20.71 22.44
N TYR A 29 -0.34 20.82 21.13
CA TYR A 29 -0.35 22.11 20.42
C TYR A 29 -1.73 22.79 20.39
N GLY A 30 -2.77 22.16 20.90
CA GLY A 30 -4.13 22.69 20.90
C GLY A 30 -4.77 22.84 19.53
N VAL A 31 -4.22 22.18 18.51
CA VAL A 31 -4.74 22.19 17.15
C VAL A 31 -5.36 20.85 16.80
N GLY A 32 -6.54 20.91 16.19
CA GLY A 32 -7.28 19.72 15.79
C GLY A 32 -7.92 18.97 16.97
N ARG A 33 -8.49 17.82 16.66
CA ARG A 33 -9.08 16.87 17.61
C ARG A 33 -8.72 15.43 17.22
N THR A 34 -8.84 14.54 18.13
CA THR A 34 -8.75 13.10 17.81
C THR A 34 -9.94 12.70 16.91
N PRO A 35 -9.70 12.07 15.76
CA PRO A 35 -10.77 11.59 14.90
C PRO A 35 -11.56 10.47 15.60
N THR A 36 -12.84 10.34 15.24
CA THR A 36 -13.67 9.23 15.71
C THR A 36 -13.29 7.93 14.98
N ALA A 37 -13.65 6.78 15.56
CA ALA A 37 -13.44 5.49 14.90
C ALA A 37 -14.17 5.39 13.54
N GLU A 38 -15.29 6.10 13.36
CA GLU A 38 -16.01 6.15 12.10
C GLU A 38 -15.27 6.97 11.05
N GLU A 39 -14.74 8.13 11.44
CA GLU A 39 -13.90 8.94 10.56
C GLU A 39 -12.64 8.19 10.15
N ILE A 40 -12.00 7.45 11.07
CA ILE A 40 -10.84 6.62 10.74
C ILE A 40 -11.23 5.56 9.71
N ARG A 41 -12.32 4.80 9.93
CA ARG A 41 -12.77 3.76 8.99
C ARG A 41 -13.06 4.29 7.58
N ALA A 42 -13.56 5.51 7.46
CA ALA A 42 -13.83 6.12 6.16
C ALA A 42 -12.55 6.37 5.33
N TRP A 43 -11.41 6.51 5.98
CA TRP A 43 -10.10 6.76 5.35
C TRP A 43 -9.18 5.54 5.34
N ASP A 44 -9.46 4.55 6.18
CA ASP A 44 -8.69 3.32 6.31
C ASP A 44 -9.16 2.29 5.27
N ILE A 45 -8.88 2.60 4.00
CA ILE A 45 -9.26 1.81 2.84
C ILE A 45 -8.05 1.21 2.12
N SER A 46 -6.87 1.27 2.73
CA SER A 46 -5.63 0.73 2.17
C SER A 46 -5.64 -0.79 2.23
N ILE A 47 -5.14 -1.43 1.18
CA ILE A 47 -4.99 -2.88 1.12
C ILE A 47 -3.52 -3.23 1.34
N GLY A 48 -3.26 -4.03 2.37
CA GLY A 48 -1.93 -4.53 2.71
C GLY A 48 -1.44 -5.65 1.77
N PRO A 49 -0.16 -6.05 1.91
CA PRO A 49 0.41 -7.14 1.12
C PRO A 49 -0.31 -8.48 1.26
N THR A 50 -0.83 -8.77 2.45
CA THR A 50 -1.56 -10.01 2.77
C THR A 50 -2.97 -10.02 2.20
N GLY A 51 -3.53 -8.83 1.91
CA GLY A 51 -4.88 -8.67 1.38
C GLY A 51 -5.99 -8.94 2.38
N ASP A 52 -5.70 -8.86 3.69
CA ASP A 52 -6.69 -9.09 4.75
C ASP A 52 -7.86 -8.08 4.69
N GLU A 53 -7.61 -6.88 4.14
CA GLU A 53 -8.58 -5.81 3.98
C GLU A 53 -9.34 -5.86 2.64
N LEU A 54 -9.04 -6.84 1.77
CA LEU A 54 -9.70 -6.95 0.46
C LEU A 54 -11.19 -7.20 0.62
N PRO A 55 -12.05 -6.40 -0.03
CA PRO A 55 -13.48 -6.62 0.02
C PRO A 55 -13.88 -7.91 -0.72
N PRO A 56 -15.03 -8.52 -0.38
CA PRO A 56 -15.61 -9.58 -1.18
C PRO A 56 -15.81 -9.13 -2.64
N GLY A 57 -15.52 -10.02 -3.56
CA GLY A 57 -15.64 -9.77 -4.99
C GLY A 57 -14.72 -10.67 -5.81
N ARG A 58 -14.86 -10.60 -7.13
CA ARG A 58 -14.04 -11.38 -8.09
C ARG A 58 -14.02 -10.71 -9.45
N GLY A 59 -13.00 -11.04 -10.25
CA GLY A 59 -12.94 -10.58 -11.63
C GLY A 59 -12.08 -11.47 -12.51
N THR A 60 -12.42 -11.48 -13.80
CA THR A 60 -11.70 -12.17 -14.86
C THR A 60 -11.00 -11.17 -15.78
N VAL A 61 -10.02 -11.66 -16.53
CA VAL A 61 -9.32 -10.87 -17.57
C VAL A 61 -10.31 -10.30 -18.58
N ARG A 62 -11.27 -11.11 -19.02
CA ARG A 62 -12.27 -10.71 -20.02
C ARG A 62 -13.19 -9.61 -19.51
N GLU A 63 -13.67 -9.74 -18.29
CA GLU A 63 -14.47 -8.69 -17.63
C GLU A 63 -13.65 -7.40 -17.49
N GLY A 64 -12.37 -7.50 -17.09
CA GLY A 64 -11.48 -6.35 -16.96
C GLY A 64 -11.28 -5.59 -18.27
N ALA A 65 -11.13 -6.32 -19.39
CA ALA A 65 -11.07 -5.71 -20.72
C ALA A 65 -12.38 -5.00 -21.08
N GLN A 66 -13.54 -5.51 -20.67
CA GLN A 66 -14.84 -4.85 -20.87
C GLN A 66 -14.99 -3.61 -20.00
N VAL A 67 -14.65 -3.71 -18.70
CA VAL A 67 -14.67 -2.58 -17.75
C VAL A 67 -13.73 -1.48 -18.23
N SER A 68 -12.51 -1.82 -18.66
CA SER A 68 -11.55 -0.85 -19.20
C SER A 68 -12.12 -0.03 -20.36
N ARG A 69 -12.86 -0.68 -21.26
CA ARG A 69 -13.55 0.03 -22.36
C ARG A 69 -14.73 0.86 -21.85
N ALA A 70 -15.59 0.27 -21.03
CA ALA A 70 -16.82 0.92 -20.54
C ALA A 70 -16.54 2.14 -19.67
N LYS A 71 -15.47 2.11 -18.86
CA LYS A 71 -15.05 3.23 -17.99
C LYS A 71 -14.15 4.23 -18.71
N GLY A 72 -13.80 3.99 -19.97
CA GLY A 72 -13.05 4.93 -20.81
C GLY A 72 -11.56 5.04 -20.46
N CYS A 73 -10.94 3.99 -19.92
CA CYS A 73 -9.53 4.00 -19.52
C CYS A 73 -8.59 4.34 -20.70
N ALA A 74 -8.95 3.92 -21.92
CA ALA A 74 -8.21 4.22 -23.13
C ALA A 74 -8.10 5.73 -23.46
N GLY A 75 -9.03 6.56 -22.98
CA GLY A 75 -8.99 8.00 -23.18
C GLY A 75 -7.75 8.67 -22.59
N CYS A 76 -7.23 8.10 -21.49
CA CYS A 76 -6.03 8.58 -20.84
C CYS A 76 -4.82 7.68 -21.11
N HIS A 77 -4.98 6.35 -21.06
CA HIS A 77 -3.87 5.39 -21.17
C HIS A 77 -3.58 4.92 -22.61
N GLY A 78 -4.39 5.33 -23.60
CA GLY A 78 -4.28 4.90 -24.98
C GLY A 78 -5.03 3.59 -25.26
N ALA A 79 -5.43 3.39 -26.51
CA ALA A 79 -6.20 2.21 -26.93
C ALA A 79 -5.43 0.90 -26.74
N SER A 80 -4.11 0.94 -26.92
CA SER A 80 -3.18 -0.17 -26.71
C SER A 80 -2.58 -0.21 -25.29
N ALA A 81 -3.03 0.67 -24.39
CA ALA A 81 -2.50 0.84 -23.02
C ALA A 81 -1.01 1.27 -22.97
N ILE A 82 -0.47 1.82 -24.07
CA ILE A 82 0.94 2.19 -24.23
C ILE A 82 1.13 3.67 -24.61
N ASP A 83 0.20 4.22 -25.39
CA ASP A 83 0.38 5.45 -26.18
C ASP A 83 -0.54 6.60 -25.74
N GLY A 84 -1.07 6.55 -24.53
CA GLY A 84 -1.88 7.61 -23.97
C GLY A 84 -1.07 8.76 -23.36
N LYS A 85 -1.78 9.78 -22.88
CA LYS A 85 -1.20 10.90 -22.12
C LYS A 85 -0.84 10.52 -20.70
N ALA A 86 -1.52 9.53 -20.12
CA ALA A 86 -1.24 8.96 -18.81
C ALA A 86 -0.13 7.90 -18.90
N PRO A 87 0.45 7.49 -17.76
CA PRO A 87 1.46 6.44 -17.74
C PRO A 87 1.01 5.15 -18.43
N MET A 88 1.92 4.49 -19.12
CA MET A 88 1.66 3.20 -19.76
C MET A 88 1.18 2.16 -18.75
N LEU A 89 0.20 1.35 -19.15
CA LEU A 89 -0.29 0.21 -18.38
C LEU A 89 0.25 -1.13 -18.89
N LYS A 90 0.83 -1.14 -20.09
CA LYS A 90 1.42 -2.31 -20.73
C LYS A 90 2.87 -2.04 -21.13
N SER A 91 3.74 -3.05 -20.96
CA SER A 91 5.10 -3.00 -21.47
C SER A 91 5.13 -3.06 -23.00
N LYS A 92 6.03 -2.28 -23.61
CA LYS A 92 6.36 -2.42 -25.03
C LYS A 92 7.26 -3.62 -25.31
N ALA A 93 7.98 -4.10 -24.30
CA ALA A 93 8.87 -5.24 -24.38
C ALA A 93 8.19 -6.50 -23.83
N GLY A 94 8.49 -7.64 -24.44
CA GLY A 94 7.95 -8.94 -24.05
C GLY A 94 8.53 -9.50 -22.75
N PRO A 95 8.03 -10.67 -22.30
CA PRO A 95 8.43 -11.29 -21.03
C PRO A 95 9.90 -11.72 -21.00
N ASP A 96 10.52 -11.99 -22.14
CA ASP A 96 11.91 -12.42 -22.25
C ASP A 96 12.92 -11.29 -22.00
N VAL A 97 12.44 -10.03 -21.98
CA VAL A 97 13.29 -8.86 -21.70
C VAL A 97 13.43 -8.69 -20.20
N GLU A 98 14.64 -8.34 -19.79
CA GLU A 98 14.93 -8.07 -18.36
C GLU A 98 13.94 -7.05 -17.78
N LEU A 99 13.42 -7.33 -16.57
CA LEU A 99 12.33 -6.59 -15.95
C LEU A 99 12.56 -5.07 -15.90
N TRP A 100 13.79 -4.65 -15.62
CA TRP A 100 14.10 -3.22 -15.51
C TRP A 100 14.08 -2.48 -16.85
N ALA A 101 14.29 -3.21 -17.94
CA ALA A 101 14.19 -2.67 -19.31
C ALA A 101 12.73 -2.66 -19.83
N ARG A 102 11.80 -3.37 -19.19
CA ARG A 102 10.38 -3.39 -19.56
C ARG A 102 9.61 -2.13 -19.20
N GLY A 103 10.26 -1.14 -18.59
CA GLY A 103 9.67 0.15 -18.22
C GLY A 103 9.14 0.21 -16.78
N ARG A 104 8.69 1.41 -16.39
CA ARG A 104 8.10 1.67 -15.06
C ARG A 104 6.60 1.46 -15.09
N ILE A 105 6.18 0.21 -15.13
CA ILE A 105 4.77 -0.18 -15.25
C ILE A 105 4.33 -0.82 -13.95
N LEU A 106 3.27 -0.30 -13.34
CA LEU A 106 2.80 -0.73 -12.03
C LEU A 106 2.58 -2.26 -11.95
N PRO A 107 1.90 -2.93 -12.88
CA PRO A 107 1.71 -4.38 -12.87
C PRO A 107 3.01 -5.21 -12.92
N LEU A 108 4.14 -4.60 -13.28
CA LEU A 108 5.44 -5.27 -13.31
C LEU A 108 6.33 -4.91 -12.12
N ARG A 109 6.15 -3.70 -11.58
CA ARG A 109 7.04 -3.13 -10.55
C ARG A 109 6.43 -3.13 -9.15
N ALA A 110 5.14 -3.36 -9.02
CA ALA A 110 4.51 -3.53 -7.73
C ALA A 110 5.06 -4.80 -7.06
N PRO A 111 5.46 -4.74 -5.79
CA PRO A 111 5.96 -5.91 -5.07
C PRO A 111 4.84 -6.93 -4.80
N PHE A 112 3.59 -6.47 -4.73
CA PHE A 112 2.42 -7.30 -4.46
C PHE A 112 1.31 -6.99 -5.47
N ALA A 113 0.55 -8.00 -5.86
CA ALA A 113 -0.61 -7.79 -6.74
C ALA A 113 -1.71 -6.98 -6.07
N THR A 114 -1.82 -7.07 -4.74
CA THR A 114 -2.70 -6.24 -3.93
C THR A 114 -2.42 -4.75 -4.08
N THR A 115 -1.16 -4.35 -4.30
CA THR A 115 -0.78 -2.96 -4.59
C THR A 115 -1.41 -2.45 -5.90
N VAL A 116 -1.53 -3.32 -6.91
CA VAL A 116 -2.17 -2.94 -8.18
C VAL A 116 -3.67 -2.72 -7.96
N TRP A 117 -4.32 -3.62 -7.23
CA TRP A 117 -5.73 -3.52 -6.86
C TRP A 117 -6.00 -2.24 -6.06
N ASP A 118 -5.22 -2.01 -5.01
CA ASP A 118 -5.33 -0.86 -4.12
C ASP A 118 -5.16 0.47 -4.86
N TYR A 119 -4.19 0.54 -5.77
CA TYR A 119 -3.98 1.74 -6.59
C TYR A 119 -5.18 2.03 -7.50
N ILE A 120 -5.73 1.01 -8.16
CA ILE A 120 -6.91 1.18 -9.01
C ILE A 120 -8.09 1.65 -8.18
N ASN A 121 -8.34 1.02 -7.04
CA ASN A 121 -9.47 1.33 -6.16
C ASN A 121 -9.44 2.78 -5.65
N ARG A 122 -8.26 3.24 -5.21
CA ARG A 122 -8.10 4.54 -4.57
C ARG A 122 -7.80 5.70 -5.51
N ALA A 123 -7.28 5.43 -6.72
CA ALA A 123 -6.76 6.47 -7.60
C ALA A 123 -7.38 6.48 -9.00
N MET A 124 -8.21 5.49 -9.36
CA MET A 124 -8.79 5.39 -10.71
C MET A 124 -10.31 5.22 -10.66
N PRO A 125 -11.04 5.73 -11.68
CA PRO A 125 -10.60 6.66 -12.71
C PRO A 125 -10.24 8.03 -12.11
N LEU A 126 -9.18 8.67 -12.60
CA LEU A 126 -8.75 9.99 -12.12
C LEU A 126 -9.93 11.00 -12.17
N ASN A 127 -10.13 11.76 -11.08
CA ASN A 127 -11.25 12.67 -10.83
C ASN A 127 -12.63 11.97 -10.68
N ARG A 128 -12.66 10.65 -10.54
CA ARG A 128 -13.85 9.85 -10.21
C ARG A 128 -13.46 8.64 -9.37
N GLU A 129 -12.53 8.83 -8.46
CA GLU A 129 -12.03 7.82 -7.53
C GLU A 129 -13.19 7.24 -6.69
N GLY A 130 -13.11 5.97 -6.34
CA GLY A 130 -14.14 5.27 -5.55
C GLY A 130 -15.45 4.95 -6.29
N THR A 131 -15.52 5.15 -7.62
CA THR A 131 -16.71 4.83 -8.42
C THR A 131 -16.72 3.43 -9.03
N LEU A 132 -15.62 2.69 -8.89
CA LEU A 132 -15.52 1.30 -9.31
C LEU A 132 -16.05 0.38 -8.20
N THR A 133 -16.78 -0.66 -8.59
CA THR A 133 -17.13 -1.74 -7.67
C THR A 133 -15.92 -2.64 -7.40
N ALA A 134 -15.95 -3.42 -6.30
CA ALA A 134 -14.89 -4.38 -6.00
C ALA A 134 -14.65 -5.35 -7.16
N ASP A 135 -15.70 -5.88 -7.77
CA ASP A 135 -15.61 -6.79 -8.93
C ASP A 135 -14.92 -6.09 -10.13
N GLU A 136 -15.26 -4.83 -10.40
CA GLU A 136 -14.63 -4.05 -11.47
C GLU A 136 -13.14 -3.85 -11.19
N VAL A 137 -12.74 -3.62 -9.93
CA VAL A 137 -11.33 -3.47 -9.57
C VAL A 137 -10.57 -4.80 -9.67
N TYR A 138 -11.16 -5.92 -9.22
CA TYR A 138 -10.58 -7.26 -9.44
C TYR A 138 -10.40 -7.56 -10.92
N ALA A 139 -11.43 -7.30 -11.73
CA ALA A 139 -11.40 -7.54 -13.17
C ALA A 139 -10.32 -6.69 -13.86
N LEU A 140 -10.26 -5.39 -13.55
CA LEU A 140 -9.21 -4.51 -14.09
C LEU A 140 -7.82 -4.96 -13.66
N THR A 141 -7.66 -5.38 -12.41
CA THR A 141 -6.38 -5.93 -11.91
C THR A 141 -6.00 -7.17 -12.69
N ALA A 142 -6.93 -8.12 -12.88
CA ALA A 142 -6.69 -9.33 -13.69
C ALA A 142 -6.27 -8.97 -15.13
N PHE A 143 -6.99 -8.05 -15.76
CA PHE A 143 -6.67 -7.59 -17.11
C PHE A 143 -5.26 -6.97 -17.20
N LEU A 144 -4.90 -6.08 -16.28
CA LEU A 144 -3.59 -5.43 -16.28
C LEU A 144 -2.44 -6.41 -16.01
N LEU A 145 -2.63 -7.40 -15.14
CA LEU A 145 -1.64 -8.43 -14.89
C LEU A 145 -1.48 -9.33 -16.12
N TYR A 146 -2.59 -9.72 -16.77
CA TYR A 146 -2.57 -10.55 -17.98
C TYR A 146 -1.86 -9.88 -19.15
N ILE A 147 -2.19 -8.63 -19.49
CA ILE A 147 -1.57 -7.95 -20.63
C ILE A 147 -0.07 -7.67 -20.44
N ASN A 148 0.46 -7.93 -19.25
CA ASN A 148 1.86 -7.83 -18.89
C ASN A 148 2.51 -9.21 -18.61
N ASP A 149 1.87 -10.32 -18.99
CA ASP A 149 2.35 -11.68 -18.89
C ASP A 149 2.61 -12.14 -17.44
N VAL A 150 1.85 -11.60 -16.46
CA VAL A 150 1.98 -11.96 -15.04
C VAL A 150 1.10 -13.13 -14.66
N ILE A 151 -0.12 -13.19 -15.23
CA ILE A 151 -1.08 -14.27 -15.00
C ILE A 151 -1.63 -14.79 -16.34
N PRO A 152 -2.09 -16.03 -16.41
CA PRO A 152 -2.80 -16.55 -17.58
C PRO A 152 -4.22 -15.98 -17.69
N GLU A 153 -4.83 -16.06 -18.89
CA GLU A 153 -6.15 -15.48 -19.19
C GLU A 153 -7.28 -16.10 -18.36
N GLU A 154 -7.16 -17.37 -18.02
CA GLU A 154 -8.18 -18.15 -17.32
C GLU A 154 -8.20 -17.86 -15.81
N GLN A 155 -7.21 -17.18 -15.30
CA GLN A 155 -7.11 -16.91 -13.86
C GLN A 155 -8.18 -15.93 -13.41
N ILE A 156 -8.93 -16.34 -12.39
CA ILE A 156 -9.89 -15.50 -11.68
C ILE A 156 -9.18 -14.90 -10.47
N LEU A 157 -9.35 -13.60 -10.29
CA LEU A 157 -8.84 -12.92 -9.10
C LEU A 157 -9.99 -12.60 -8.14
N ASP A 158 -9.75 -12.89 -6.88
CA ASP A 158 -10.60 -12.59 -5.73
C ASP A 158 -9.74 -12.31 -4.49
N ALA A 159 -10.34 -12.11 -3.33
CA ALA A 159 -9.64 -11.82 -2.08
C ALA A 159 -8.65 -12.93 -1.66
N GLN A 160 -8.88 -14.20 -2.07
CA GLN A 160 -8.04 -15.33 -1.69
C GLN A 160 -6.93 -15.60 -2.71
N SER A 161 -7.16 -15.34 -3.99
CA SER A 161 -6.21 -15.62 -5.08
C SER A 161 -5.28 -14.45 -5.36
N LEU A 162 -5.75 -13.20 -5.24
CA LEU A 162 -4.95 -12.02 -5.54
C LEU A 162 -3.65 -11.92 -4.73
N PRO A 163 -3.62 -12.11 -3.39
CA PRO A 163 -2.37 -12.03 -2.62
C PRO A 163 -1.35 -13.11 -2.98
N LYS A 164 -1.79 -14.20 -3.61
CA LYS A 164 -0.92 -15.33 -4.00
C LYS A 164 -0.25 -15.15 -5.36
N VAL A 165 -0.61 -14.12 -6.10
CA VAL A 165 0.01 -13.82 -7.41
C VAL A 165 1.48 -13.49 -7.21
N LYS A 166 2.35 -14.24 -7.88
CA LYS A 166 3.79 -13.99 -7.86
C LYS A 166 4.13 -12.86 -8.83
N MET A 167 4.50 -11.72 -8.28
CA MET A 167 4.84 -10.56 -9.08
C MET A 167 6.23 -10.69 -9.71
N PRO A 168 6.45 -10.15 -10.94
CA PRO A 168 7.74 -10.27 -11.65
C PRO A 168 8.93 -9.69 -10.90
N ILE A 169 8.70 -8.67 -10.06
CA ILE A 169 9.76 -8.08 -9.24
C ILE A 169 10.25 -9.06 -8.16
N GLY A 170 9.40 -10.00 -7.70
CA GLY A 170 9.75 -10.95 -6.65
C GLY A 170 10.29 -10.24 -5.41
N ASP A 171 11.37 -10.75 -4.85
CA ASP A 171 12.01 -10.20 -3.65
C ASP A 171 13.05 -9.09 -3.97
N ARG A 172 13.09 -8.60 -5.21
CA ARG A 172 14.05 -7.58 -5.66
C ARG A 172 13.68 -6.15 -5.28
N TYR A 173 12.61 -5.93 -4.54
CA TYR A 173 12.30 -4.64 -3.95
C TYR A 173 13.10 -4.44 -2.66
N ALA A 174 13.59 -3.23 -2.44
CA ALA A 174 14.27 -2.91 -1.19
C ALA A 174 13.25 -2.78 -0.05
N SER A 175 13.51 -3.45 1.07
CA SER A 175 12.80 -3.18 2.30
C SER A 175 13.04 -1.74 2.75
N LEU A 176 12.02 -1.11 3.34
CA LEU A 176 12.23 0.19 3.99
C LEU A 176 13.27 0.02 5.09
N PRO A 177 14.30 0.88 5.14
CA PRO A 177 15.26 0.82 6.24
C PRO A 177 14.54 1.14 7.55
N ASP A 178 14.92 0.41 8.61
CA ASP A 178 14.44 0.72 9.95
C ASP A 178 14.75 2.17 10.29
N TRP A 179 13.72 2.93 10.66
CA TRP A 179 13.94 4.28 11.13
C TRP A 179 14.66 4.26 12.48
N LYS A 180 15.79 4.95 12.55
CA LYS A 180 16.56 5.10 13.79
C LYS A 180 16.62 6.58 14.14
N PRO A 181 16.38 6.96 15.40
CA PRO A 181 16.56 8.32 15.84
C PRO A 181 17.98 8.81 15.50
N ARG A 182 18.10 10.05 15.00
CA ARG A 182 19.37 10.68 14.64
C ARG A 182 20.13 10.03 13.47
N THR A 183 19.47 9.20 12.65
CA THR A 183 20.09 8.76 11.40
C THR A 183 20.44 9.99 10.55
N PRO A 184 21.69 10.16 10.11
CA PRO A 184 22.08 11.29 9.27
C PRO A 184 21.24 11.32 7.99
N ARG A 185 20.79 12.51 7.60
CA ARG A 185 20.10 12.69 6.33
C ARG A 185 21.06 12.42 5.18
N LEU A 186 20.54 11.86 4.10
CA LEU A 186 21.32 11.69 2.88
C LEU A 186 21.85 13.05 2.41
N LYS A 187 23.13 13.11 2.06
CA LYS A 187 23.76 14.33 1.55
C LYS A 187 23.03 14.80 0.28
N GLY A 188 22.58 16.06 0.28
CA GLY A 188 21.83 16.63 -0.85
C GLY A 188 20.30 16.56 -0.71
N TYR A 189 19.76 16.04 0.38
CA TYR A 189 18.33 16.13 0.64
C TYR A 189 17.96 17.53 1.13
N PRO A 190 16.93 18.20 0.56
CA PRO A 190 16.69 19.63 0.81
C PRO A 190 16.08 19.95 2.17
N TYR A 191 15.72 18.96 3.01
CA TYR A 191 15.07 19.18 4.32
C TYR A 191 15.80 18.52 5.46
#